data_22c34a16242ba5e44f82087d1f365c7f
#
_entry.id   22c34a16242ba5e44f82087d1f365c7f
#
_cell.length_a   1.000
_cell.length_b   1.000
_cell.length_c   1.000
_cell.angle_alpha   90.00
_cell.angle_beta   90.00
_cell.angle_gamma   90.00
#
_symmetry.space_group_name_H-M   'P 1'
#
loop_
_entity.id
_entity.type
_entity.pdbx_description
1 polymer ?
#
loop_
_entity_poly.entity_id
_entity_poly.type
_entity_poly.pdbx_seq_one_letter_code
_entity_poly.pdbx_strand_id
1 'polypeptide(L)'
;MNQYIGALKDTKDIRDFKRSELAKATMPVWKEKTSFKSYPVRDQDGSYSCVAQSVATLLGALIEKKDGKYIEVSAKPIYTKRTNKSEGMYFREAMQIGAEYGSTFEVSVPSQKIGEAEMNDVSNITDIDLWIAGIVNGLNYFSVAYNFNEIASILEEGNPLIVGNCWDYDEWDLEFPTIKANSSKKNHHCTTIVDYALIGGKKYLIQQDSWGKNKGKNGLRFLNEDWISRMTGCWYYDELDYQQKEVVKVEKFNVDLEYGMISDDVKRLQEFLKDLGIFPQVECTRYYGAITLRAVKDFQLENGIISSSSDLGAGRCGPKTRAIINNYK
;
A
#
# COMPACT_ATOMS: atom_id res chain seq x y z
N MET A 1 -8.12 16.02 -20.02
CA MET A 1 -8.50 15.18 -18.85
C MET A 1 -8.24 16.02 -17.61
N ASN A 2 -9.23 16.17 -16.74
CA ASN A 2 -9.00 16.85 -15.46
C ASN A 2 -8.08 15.98 -14.61
N GLN A 3 -6.89 16.48 -14.32
CA GLN A 3 -5.97 15.80 -13.40
C GLN A 3 -6.48 16.06 -11.98
N TYR A 4 -6.84 14.99 -11.29
CA TYR A 4 -7.27 15.07 -9.89
C TYR A 4 -6.05 15.27 -9.00
N ILE A 5 -5.97 16.38 -8.31
CA ILE A 5 -4.90 16.78 -7.40
C ILE A 5 -5.47 16.84 -5.99
N GLY A 6 -4.95 16.02 -5.08
CA GLY A 6 -5.55 15.83 -3.76
C GLY A 6 -4.54 15.89 -2.60
N ALA A 7 -3.34 16.44 -2.83
CA ALA A 7 -2.35 16.60 -1.76
C ALA A 7 -2.61 17.89 -0.97
N LEU A 8 -2.91 17.78 0.32
CA LEU A 8 -3.07 18.89 1.24
C LEU A 8 -1.78 19.14 2.01
N LYS A 9 -1.40 20.40 2.15
CA LYS A 9 -0.17 20.78 2.85
C LYS A 9 -0.34 20.67 4.36
N ASP A 10 0.53 19.93 5.04
CA ASP A 10 0.58 19.86 6.49
C ASP A 10 0.94 21.22 7.11
N THR A 11 0.35 21.50 8.27
CA THR A 11 0.87 22.55 9.17
C THR A 11 2.10 22.00 9.90
N LYS A 12 3.05 22.89 10.22
CA LYS A 12 4.21 22.50 11.04
C LYS A 12 3.73 22.00 12.41
N ASP A 13 4.22 20.84 12.82
CA ASP A 13 4.00 20.27 14.14
C ASP A 13 5.35 19.96 14.79
N ILE A 14 5.57 20.46 16.01
CA ILE A 14 6.80 20.25 16.77
C ILE A 14 6.98 18.77 17.14
N ARG A 15 5.91 17.98 17.12
CA ARG A 15 5.92 16.54 17.42
C ARG A 15 6.33 15.67 16.24
N ASP A 16 6.49 16.24 15.03
CA ASP A 16 6.96 15.48 13.89
C ASP A 16 8.36 14.95 14.15
N PHE A 17 8.47 13.63 14.18
CA PHE A 17 9.77 12.97 14.24
C PHE A 17 10.55 13.28 12.98
N LYS A 18 11.69 13.96 13.12
CA LYS A 18 12.57 14.24 12.00
C LYS A 18 13.69 13.20 11.97
N ARG A 19 13.90 12.62 10.80
CA ARG A 19 14.98 11.66 10.60
C ARG A 19 16.33 12.24 11.02
N SER A 20 16.61 13.49 10.70
CA SER A 20 17.86 14.17 11.03
C SER A 20 18.18 14.22 12.53
N GLU A 21 17.17 14.05 13.40
CA GLU A 21 17.34 14.02 14.87
C GLU A 21 17.64 12.60 15.40
N LEU A 22 17.41 11.55 14.59
CA LEU A 22 17.46 10.16 15.04
C LEU A 22 18.61 9.33 14.46
N ALA A 23 19.17 9.68 13.32
CA ALA A 23 20.19 8.90 12.66
C ALA A 23 21.31 9.78 12.05
N LYS A 24 22.56 9.30 12.11
CA LYS A 24 23.61 9.81 11.23
C LYS A 24 23.26 9.38 9.81
N ALA A 25 22.90 10.35 8.96
CA ALA A 25 22.62 10.07 7.56
C ALA A 25 23.86 9.44 6.89
N THR A 26 23.70 8.26 6.33
CA THR A 26 24.68 7.66 5.43
C THR A 26 24.73 8.53 4.17
N MET A 27 25.93 8.95 3.74
CA MET A 27 26.04 9.74 2.50
C MET A 27 25.70 8.84 1.30
N PRO A 28 24.74 9.23 0.45
CA PRO A 28 24.35 8.41 -0.71
C PRO A 28 25.46 8.39 -1.76
N VAL A 29 25.60 7.26 -2.43
CA VAL A 29 26.56 7.10 -3.53
C VAL A 29 25.85 7.33 -4.85
N TRP A 30 25.98 8.53 -5.42
CA TRP A 30 25.41 8.89 -6.71
C TRP A 30 26.14 8.17 -7.85
N LYS A 31 25.41 7.39 -8.65
CA LYS A 31 25.95 6.61 -9.79
C LYS A 31 25.14 6.87 -11.04
N GLU A 32 25.78 6.82 -12.22
CA GLU A 32 25.10 6.78 -13.50
C GLU A 32 24.25 5.51 -13.59
N LYS A 33 22.96 5.68 -13.95
CA LYS A 33 22.02 4.58 -14.16
C LYS A 33 21.26 4.77 -15.48
N THR A 34 21.00 3.66 -16.16
CA THR A 34 20.16 3.58 -17.36
C THR A 34 18.84 2.85 -17.10
N SER A 35 18.73 2.16 -15.96
CA SER A 35 17.51 1.53 -15.46
C SER A 35 17.26 1.96 -14.01
N PHE A 36 16.00 2.07 -13.63
CA PHE A 36 15.60 2.63 -12.36
C PHE A 36 14.63 1.68 -11.64
N LYS A 37 14.73 1.65 -10.31
CA LYS A 37 13.74 0.94 -9.50
C LYS A 37 12.37 1.58 -9.74
N SER A 38 11.34 0.74 -9.85
CA SER A 38 9.94 1.15 -9.95
C SER A 38 9.04 0.05 -9.44
N TYR A 39 7.84 0.42 -9.04
CA TYR A 39 6.78 -0.47 -8.63
C TYR A 39 5.67 -0.51 -9.70
N PRO A 40 4.64 -1.38 -9.60
CA PRO A 40 3.46 -1.27 -10.44
C PRO A 40 2.90 0.15 -10.40
N VAL A 41 2.80 0.81 -11.58
CA VAL A 41 2.35 2.19 -11.67
C VAL A 41 0.85 2.25 -11.43
N ARG A 42 0.46 2.97 -10.39
CA ARG A 42 -0.93 3.12 -9.98
C ARG A 42 -1.68 4.11 -10.87
N ASP A 43 -3.02 4.01 -10.85
CA ASP A 43 -3.91 4.90 -11.57
C ASP A 43 -5.08 5.30 -10.66
N GLN A 44 -5.02 6.52 -10.12
CA GLN A 44 -6.04 7.08 -9.24
C GLN A 44 -7.25 7.63 -9.99
N ASP A 45 -7.32 7.49 -11.31
CA ASP A 45 -8.24 8.14 -12.22
C ASP A 45 -9.62 8.42 -11.59
N GLY A 46 -10.03 9.69 -11.61
CA GLY A 46 -11.32 10.12 -11.09
C GLY A 46 -11.40 10.40 -9.58
N SER A 47 -10.30 10.24 -8.82
CA SER A 47 -10.29 10.49 -7.37
C SER A 47 -9.17 11.44 -6.91
N TYR A 48 -9.35 12.08 -5.76
CA TYR A 48 -8.33 12.93 -5.12
C TYR A 48 -7.39 12.15 -4.19
N SER A 49 -7.19 10.86 -4.46
CA SER A 49 -6.53 9.92 -3.55
C SER A 49 -5.00 9.83 -3.68
N CYS A 50 -4.32 10.75 -4.36
CA CYS A 50 -2.89 10.67 -4.65
C CYS A 50 -2.01 10.37 -3.42
N VAL A 51 -2.30 10.96 -2.25
CA VAL A 51 -1.55 10.72 -1.02
C VAL A 51 -1.74 9.27 -0.55
N ALA A 52 -2.99 8.79 -0.51
CA ALA A 52 -3.29 7.40 -0.13
C ALA A 52 -2.69 6.38 -1.11
N GLN A 53 -2.72 6.67 -2.44
CA GLN A 53 -2.08 5.84 -3.46
C GLN A 53 -0.57 5.73 -3.23
N SER A 54 0.08 6.84 -2.90
CA SER A 54 1.51 6.88 -2.61
C SER A 54 1.84 6.10 -1.33
N VAL A 55 1.06 6.26 -0.25
CA VAL A 55 1.23 5.48 0.99
C VAL A 55 1.05 3.99 0.74
N ALA A 56 0.05 3.59 -0.05
CA ALA A 56 -0.15 2.20 -0.43
C ALA A 56 1.06 1.63 -1.21
N THR A 57 1.70 2.44 -2.06
CA THR A 57 2.96 2.05 -2.72
C THR A 57 4.09 1.85 -1.71
N LEU A 58 4.22 2.72 -0.68
CA LEU A 58 5.22 2.53 0.37
C LEU A 58 5.02 1.21 1.12
N LEU A 59 3.80 0.90 1.53
CA LEU A 59 3.50 -0.33 2.26
C LEU A 59 3.84 -1.56 1.40
N GLY A 60 3.47 -1.58 0.11
CA GLY A 60 3.84 -2.65 -0.81
C GLY A 60 5.35 -2.78 -1.02
N ALA A 61 6.07 -1.66 -1.07
CA ALA A 61 7.53 -1.65 -1.17
C ALA A 61 8.23 -2.16 0.08
N LEU A 62 7.66 -1.89 1.26
CA LEU A 62 8.17 -2.43 2.52
C LEU A 62 7.92 -3.94 2.66
N ILE A 63 6.79 -4.44 2.11
CA ILE A 63 6.58 -5.89 1.97
C ILE A 63 7.67 -6.49 1.08
N GLU A 64 7.96 -5.87 -0.09
CA GLU A 64 9.06 -6.33 -0.96
C GLU A 64 10.41 -6.32 -0.24
N LYS A 65 10.72 -5.27 0.51
CA LYS A 65 11.96 -5.16 1.28
C LYS A 65 12.12 -6.30 2.29
N LYS A 66 11.02 -6.72 2.91
CA LYS A 66 10.98 -7.77 3.93
C LYS A 66 10.94 -9.17 3.34
N ASP A 67 10.07 -9.40 2.37
CA ASP A 67 9.73 -10.75 1.86
C ASP A 67 10.28 -11.02 0.45
N GLY A 68 10.94 -10.04 -0.19
CA GLY A 68 11.51 -10.17 -1.53
C GLY A 68 10.48 -10.10 -2.66
N LYS A 69 9.20 -9.84 -2.38
CA LYS A 69 8.12 -9.75 -3.36
C LYS A 69 7.23 -8.55 -3.08
N TYR A 70 7.06 -7.69 -4.08
CA TYR A 70 6.09 -6.60 -4.00
C TYR A 70 4.66 -7.13 -4.03
N ILE A 71 3.82 -6.64 -3.13
CA ILE A 71 2.38 -6.90 -3.12
C ILE A 71 1.65 -5.56 -3.19
N GLU A 72 0.68 -5.45 -4.10
CA GLU A 72 -0.11 -4.23 -4.21
C GLU A 72 -1.07 -4.08 -3.03
N VAL A 73 -0.89 -3.00 -2.29
CA VAL A 73 -1.72 -2.62 -1.14
C VAL A 73 -2.80 -1.63 -1.60
N SER A 74 -4.01 -1.76 -1.09
CA SER A 74 -5.12 -0.86 -1.41
C SER A 74 -4.93 0.53 -0.80
N ALA A 75 -5.22 1.57 -1.56
CA ALA A 75 -5.27 2.94 -1.05
C ALA A 75 -6.60 3.28 -0.37
N LYS A 76 -7.66 2.52 -0.64
CA LYS A 76 -9.04 2.85 -0.22
C LYS A 76 -9.24 2.83 1.30
N PRO A 77 -8.78 1.82 2.07
CA PRO A 77 -8.90 1.85 3.52
C PRO A 77 -8.20 3.05 4.17
N ILE A 78 -7.06 3.49 3.62
CA ILE A 78 -6.35 4.69 4.07
C ILE A 78 -7.18 5.94 3.75
N TYR A 79 -7.63 6.06 2.50
CA TYR A 79 -8.37 7.22 2.02
C TYR A 79 -9.70 7.43 2.73
N THR A 80 -10.42 6.35 3.03
CA THR A 80 -11.72 6.41 3.71
C THR A 80 -11.65 6.84 5.16
N LYS A 81 -10.49 6.75 5.81
CA LYS A 81 -10.29 7.17 7.22
C LYS A 81 -9.88 8.63 7.38
N ARG A 82 -9.60 9.37 6.28
CA ARG A 82 -9.21 10.78 6.37
C ARG A 82 -10.31 11.64 7.02
N THR A 83 -9.91 12.69 7.70
CA THR A 83 -10.84 13.62 8.37
C THR A 83 -11.56 14.53 7.39
N ASN A 84 -10.84 15.11 6.42
CA ASN A 84 -11.44 15.95 5.38
C ASN A 84 -12.03 15.08 4.26
N LYS A 85 -13.36 14.95 4.21
CA LYS A 85 -14.05 14.13 3.20
C LYS A 85 -14.34 14.85 1.88
N SER A 86 -14.19 16.18 1.83
CA SER A 86 -14.54 16.98 0.65
C SER A 86 -13.41 17.08 -0.38
N GLU A 87 -12.18 16.95 0.04
CA GLU A 87 -10.97 17.13 -0.79
C GLU A 87 -9.93 16.09 -0.41
N GLY A 88 -8.81 16.02 -1.10
CA GLY A 88 -7.71 15.09 -0.91
C GLY A 88 -7.31 14.72 0.53
N MET A 89 -6.02 14.65 0.83
CA MET A 89 -5.55 14.13 2.11
C MET A 89 -4.27 14.84 2.55
N TYR A 90 -4.09 15.05 3.85
CA TYR A 90 -2.84 15.51 4.44
C TYR A 90 -1.80 14.39 4.48
N PHE A 91 -0.53 14.72 4.30
CA PHE A 91 0.55 13.73 4.31
C PHE A 91 0.70 13.04 5.67
N ARG A 92 0.82 13.85 6.74
CA ARG A 92 0.94 13.33 8.11
C ARG A 92 -0.24 12.43 8.48
N GLU A 93 -1.46 12.86 8.17
CA GLU A 93 -2.66 12.07 8.41
C GLU A 93 -2.62 10.73 7.68
N ALA A 94 -2.19 10.71 6.42
CA ALA A 94 -2.09 9.48 5.65
C ALA A 94 -1.03 8.52 6.22
N MET A 95 0.13 9.06 6.62
CA MET A 95 1.18 8.27 7.27
C MET A 95 0.71 7.71 8.61
N GLN A 96 0.03 8.54 9.41
CA GLN A 96 -0.54 8.10 10.69
C GLN A 96 -1.59 7.00 10.50
N ILE A 97 -2.51 7.17 9.55
CA ILE A 97 -3.54 6.16 9.26
C ILE A 97 -2.88 4.85 8.79
N GLY A 98 -1.88 4.93 7.91
CA GLY A 98 -1.13 3.76 7.46
C GLY A 98 -0.31 3.08 8.57
N ALA A 99 0.06 3.81 9.63
CA ALA A 99 0.74 3.25 10.81
C ALA A 99 -0.26 2.65 11.83
N GLU A 100 -1.36 3.34 12.10
CA GLU A 100 -2.32 2.92 13.13
C GLU A 100 -3.30 1.84 12.65
N TYR A 101 -3.75 1.96 11.40
CA TYR A 101 -4.79 1.11 10.84
C TYR A 101 -4.30 0.24 9.69
N GLY A 102 -3.18 0.61 9.07
CA GLY A 102 -2.64 -0.10 7.91
C GLY A 102 -3.55 -0.10 6.70
N SER A 103 -3.40 -1.10 5.84
CA SER A 103 -4.29 -1.33 4.71
C SER A 103 -4.31 -2.78 4.27
N THR A 104 -5.36 -3.17 3.53
CA THR A 104 -5.51 -4.49 2.92
C THR A 104 -4.89 -4.53 1.51
N PHE A 105 -4.99 -5.67 0.83
CA PHE A 105 -4.45 -5.84 -0.52
C PHE A 105 -5.37 -5.26 -1.60
N GLU A 106 -4.78 -4.76 -2.68
CA GLU A 106 -5.49 -4.18 -3.82
C GLU A 106 -6.47 -5.17 -4.47
N VAL A 107 -6.13 -6.46 -4.49
CA VAL A 107 -6.97 -7.52 -5.05
C VAL A 107 -8.28 -7.71 -4.26
N SER A 108 -8.26 -7.47 -2.95
CA SER A 108 -9.44 -7.61 -2.08
C SER A 108 -10.32 -6.36 -2.13
N VAL A 109 -9.70 -5.19 -2.06
CA VAL A 109 -10.38 -3.90 -2.05
C VAL A 109 -9.77 -3.00 -3.14
N PRO A 110 -10.27 -3.05 -4.37
CA PRO A 110 -9.75 -2.24 -5.47
C PRO A 110 -9.80 -0.74 -5.15
N SER A 111 -8.73 -0.03 -5.47
CA SER A 111 -8.57 1.41 -5.21
C SER A 111 -8.03 2.19 -6.40
N GLN A 112 -7.89 1.55 -7.56
CA GLN A 112 -7.38 2.15 -8.79
C GLN A 112 -8.46 2.19 -9.85
N LYS A 113 -8.41 3.21 -10.72
CA LYS A 113 -9.35 3.44 -11.83
C LYS A 113 -10.81 3.51 -11.40
N ILE A 114 -11.04 4.01 -10.20
CA ILE A 114 -12.37 4.23 -9.62
C ILE A 114 -12.54 5.71 -9.28
N GLY A 115 -13.78 6.19 -9.37
CA GLY A 115 -14.10 7.59 -9.10
C GLY A 115 -14.11 7.94 -7.61
N GLU A 116 -14.21 9.25 -7.32
CA GLU A 116 -14.19 9.76 -5.94
C GLU A 116 -15.31 9.16 -5.07
N ALA A 117 -16.51 8.98 -5.64
CA ALA A 117 -17.64 8.39 -4.92
C ALA A 117 -17.34 6.95 -4.49
N GLU A 118 -16.79 6.15 -5.40
CA GLU A 118 -16.45 4.74 -5.13
C GLU A 118 -15.25 4.64 -4.17
N MET A 119 -14.27 5.55 -4.26
CA MET A 119 -13.15 5.62 -3.30
C MET A 119 -13.62 5.94 -1.87
N ASN A 120 -14.74 6.61 -1.70
CA ASN A 120 -15.34 6.93 -0.40
C ASN A 120 -16.34 5.87 0.09
N ASP A 121 -16.77 4.95 -0.76
CA ASP A 121 -17.72 3.90 -0.39
C ASP A 121 -17.01 2.79 0.41
N VAL A 122 -17.38 2.62 1.67
CA VAL A 122 -16.81 1.61 2.57
C VAL A 122 -17.58 0.28 2.56
N SER A 123 -18.66 0.17 1.80
CA SER A 123 -19.56 -1.00 1.82
C SER A 123 -18.88 -2.30 1.36
N ASN A 124 -17.82 -2.20 0.59
CA ASN A 124 -17.03 -3.32 0.10
C ASN A 124 -15.78 -3.62 0.95
N ILE A 125 -15.56 -2.90 2.06
CA ILE A 125 -14.48 -3.19 3.02
C ILE A 125 -15.05 -4.12 4.09
N THR A 126 -14.60 -5.35 4.10
CA THR A 126 -15.07 -6.38 5.03
C THR A 126 -14.29 -6.37 6.35
N ASP A 127 -14.79 -7.09 7.36
CA ASP A 127 -14.05 -7.26 8.62
C ASP A 127 -12.71 -7.98 8.42
N ILE A 128 -12.62 -8.84 7.40
CA ILE A 128 -11.37 -9.52 7.00
C ILE A 128 -10.38 -8.49 6.45
N ASP A 129 -10.82 -7.59 5.59
CA ASP A 129 -9.96 -6.53 5.05
C ASP A 129 -9.43 -5.62 6.16
N LEU A 130 -10.26 -5.29 7.16
CA LEU A 130 -9.83 -4.51 8.33
C LEU A 130 -8.84 -5.28 9.21
N TRP A 131 -8.99 -6.58 9.33
CA TRP A 131 -8.05 -7.41 10.07
C TRP A 131 -6.69 -7.52 9.32
N ILE A 132 -6.72 -7.74 7.99
CA ILE A 132 -5.51 -7.72 7.16
C ILE A 132 -4.82 -6.35 7.28
N ALA A 133 -5.60 -5.27 7.23
CA ALA A 133 -5.06 -3.93 7.41
C ALA A 133 -4.29 -3.78 8.73
N GLY A 134 -4.77 -4.37 9.82
CA GLY A 134 -4.10 -4.34 11.12
C GLY A 134 -2.75 -5.07 11.17
N ILE A 135 -2.39 -5.85 10.15
CA ILE A 135 -1.08 -6.53 10.04
C ILE A 135 -0.22 -6.00 8.88
N VAL A 136 -0.76 -5.18 8.01
CA VAL A 136 -0.04 -4.51 6.91
C VAL A 136 -0.01 -3.01 7.22
N ASN A 137 0.79 -2.62 8.18
CA ASN A 137 0.93 -1.24 8.63
C ASN A 137 2.40 -0.80 8.71
N GLY A 138 2.62 0.49 8.51
CA GLY A 138 3.94 1.11 8.71
C GLY A 138 4.22 1.27 10.22
N LEU A 139 5.40 0.85 10.66
CA LEU A 139 5.70 0.88 12.10
C LEU A 139 5.96 2.30 12.59
N ASN A 140 6.94 2.96 12.01
CA ASN A 140 7.30 4.33 12.33
C ASN A 140 7.30 5.20 11.08
N TYR A 141 6.83 6.43 11.18
CA TYR A 141 6.87 7.37 10.07
C TYR A 141 7.62 8.65 10.47
N PHE A 142 8.41 9.16 9.52
CA PHE A 142 9.30 10.29 9.74
C PHE A 142 9.10 11.35 8.67
N SER A 143 9.13 12.60 9.09
CA SER A 143 9.29 13.73 8.18
C SER A 143 10.74 13.84 7.73
N VAL A 144 10.95 14.22 6.48
CA VAL A 144 12.26 14.33 5.84
C VAL A 144 12.48 15.78 5.42
N ALA A 145 13.67 16.28 5.68
CA ALA A 145 14.07 17.58 5.18
C ALA A 145 14.12 17.57 3.64
N TYR A 146 13.73 18.69 3.03
CA TYR A 146 13.78 18.83 1.58
C TYR A 146 15.25 19.00 1.12
N ASN A 147 15.97 17.89 1.12
CA ASN A 147 17.36 17.81 0.76
C ASN A 147 17.64 16.58 -0.09
N PHE A 148 18.26 16.76 -1.25
CA PHE A 148 18.50 15.67 -2.21
C PHE A 148 19.34 14.54 -1.64
N ASN A 149 20.39 14.85 -0.90
CA ASN A 149 21.26 13.82 -0.32
C ASN A 149 20.57 13.06 0.83
N GLU A 150 19.73 13.74 1.63
CA GLU A 150 18.98 13.09 2.69
C GLU A 150 17.92 12.13 2.11
N ILE A 151 17.18 12.57 1.08
CA ILE A 151 16.22 11.74 0.36
C ILE A 151 16.94 10.54 -0.28
N ALA A 152 18.06 10.77 -0.98
CA ALA A 152 18.82 9.70 -1.61
C ALA A 152 19.40 8.71 -0.59
N SER A 153 19.79 9.14 0.62
CA SER A 153 20.26 8.24 1.66
C SER A 153 19.16 7.30 2.19
N ILE A 154 17.92 7.76 2.25
CA ILE A 154 16.77 6.93 2.64
C ILE A 154 16.48 5.87 1.56
N LEU A 155 16.59 6.25 0.29
CA LEU A 155 16.46 5.33 -0.84
C LEU A 155 17.60 4.30 -0.88
N GLU A 156 18.83 4.67 -0.49
CA GLU A 156 19.96 3.73 -0.36
C GLU A 156 19.69 2.66 0.71
N GLU A 157 18.96 3.01 1.78
CA GLU A 157 18.50 2.10 2.83
C GLU A 157 17.32 1.21 2.38
N GLY A 158 16.85 1.40 1.13
CA GLY A 158 15.75 0.63 0.53
C GLY A 158 14.36 1.14 0.88
N ASN A 159 14.22 2.35 1.42
CA ASN A 159 12.94 2.94 1.78
C ASN A 159 12.51 3.97 0.73
N PRO A 160 11.44 3.75 -0.03
CA PRO A 160 10.83 4.80 -0.85
C PRO A 160 10.15 5.84 0.03
N LEU A 161 9.88 7.03 -0.55
CA LEU A 161 9.29 8.15 0.17
C LEU A 161 8.07 8.69 -0.58
N ILE A 162 7.09 9.22 0.15
CA ILE A 162 6.07 10.07 -0.47
C ILE A 162 6.55 11.51 -0.49
N VAL A 163 6.29 12.19 -1.60
CA VAL A 163 6.65 13.60 -1.78
C VAL A 163 5.48 14.37 -2.37
N GLY A 164 5.15 15.46 -1.74
CA GLY A 164 4.28 16.47 -2.31
C GLY A 164 5.06 17.48 -3.13
N ASN A 165 4.54 17.84 -4.29
CA ASN A 165 5.08 18.89 -5.13
C ASN A 165 3.98 19.88 -5.53
N CYS A 166 4.35 21.12 -5.78
CA CYS A 166 3.48 22.13 -6.34
C CYS A 166 4.02 22.66 -7.68
N TRP A 167 3.15 22.83 -8.67
CA TRP A 167 3.54 23.24 -10.03
C TRP A 167 2.41 23.91 -10.79
N ASP A 168 2.71 24.40 -12.00
CA ASP A 168 1.75 24.71 -13.05
C ASP A 168 1.62 23.56 -14.05
N TYR A 169 0.51 23.48 -14.80
CA TYR A 169 0.17 22.35 -15.66
C TYR A 169 1.25 21.98 -16.67
N ASP A 170 1.91 22.96 -17.26
CA ASP A 170 2.91 22.75 -18.32
C ASP A 170 4.34 22.46 -17.78
N GLU A 171 4.55 22.51 -16.46
CA GLU A 171 5.81 22.14 -15.85
C GLU A 171 5.93 20.61 -15.62
N TRP A 172 4.81 19.92 -15.43
CA TRP A 172 4.76 18.54 -14.93
C TRP A 172 4.61 17.46 -16.01
N ASP A 173 4.12 17.79 -17.19
CA ASP A 173 3.78 16.79 -18.22
C ASP A 173 4.99 16.14 -18.91
N LEU A 174 6.22 16.58 -18.60
CA LEU A 174 7.46 16.08 -19.21
C LEU A 174 8.06 14.90 -18.43
N GLU A 175 8.87 14.08 -19.11
CA GLU A 175 9.73 13.07 -18.47
C GLU A 175 10.72 13.73 -17.51
N PHE A 176 11.33 14.86 -17.94
CA PHE A 176 12.19 15.73 -17.14
C PHE A 176 11.46 17.06 -16.89
N PRO A 177 10.66 17.15 -15.83
CA PRO A 177 9.91 18.38 -15.55
C PRO A 177 10.85 19.56 -15.29
N THR A 178 10.46 20.73 -15.78
CA THR A 178 11.24 21.96 -15.62
C THR A 178 10.43 23.03 -14.89
N ILE A 179 11.07 23.71 -13.96
CA ILE A 179 10.46 24.79 -13.19
C ILE A 179 10.49 26.09 -14.00
N LYS A 180 9.35 26.76 -14.12
CA LYS A 180 9.23 28.08 -14.72
C LYS A 180 9.32 29.19 -13.69
N ALA A 181 9.97 30.30 -14.03
CA ALA A 181 10.18 31.43 -13.12
C ALA A 181 8.86 32.04 -12.59
N ASN A 182 7.83 32.08 -13.41
CA ASN A 182 6.53 32.71 -13.10
C ASN A 182 5.43 31.67 -12.78
N SER A 183 5.80 30.51 -12.23
CA SER A 183 4.83 29.47 -11.87
C SER A 183 3.87 29.93 -10.78
N SER A 184 2.58 29.72 -10.99
CA SER A 184 1.52 30.00 -10.00
C SER A 184 1.48 29.02 -8.84
N LYS A 185 2.14 27.85 -8.97
CA LYS A 185 2.20 26.77 -7.94
C LYS A 185 0.82 26.34 -7.43
N LYS A 186 -0.20 26.36 -8.29
CA LYS A 186 -1.60 26.09 -7.90
C LYS A 186 -1.91 24.62 -7.74
N ASN A 187 -1.18 23.75 -8.44
CA ASN A 187 -1.44 22.32 -8.40
C ASN A 187 -0.60 21.69 -7.30
N HIS A 188 -1.22 20.86 -6.47
CA HIS A 188 -0.55 20.12 -5.42
C HIS A 188 -0.83 18.62 -5.60
N HIS A 189 0.22 17.83 -5.75
CA HIS A 189 0.10 16.38 -5.97
C HIS A 189 1.11 15.62 -5.13
N CYS A 190 0.74 14.42 -4.72
CA CYS A 190 1.61 13.50 -4.03
C CYS A 190 2.00 12.36 -4.95
N THR A 191 3.27 12.01 -4.92
CA THR A 191 3.85 10.90 -5.68
C THR A 191 4.88 10.18 -4.82
N THR A 192 5.42 9.06 -5.31
CA THR A 192 6.43 8.29 -4.59
C THR A 192 7.79 8.48 -5.24
N ILE A 193 8.84 8.83 -4.46
CA ILE A 193 10.22 8.74 -4.93
C ILE A 193 10.69 7.31 -4.69
N VAL A 194 11.14 6.66 -5.77
CA VAL A 194 11.43 5.23 -5.80
C VAL A 194 12.90 4.90 -6.05
N ASP A 195 13.65 5.84 -6.61
CA ASP A 195 15.08 5.69 -6.90
C ASP A 195 15.78 7.06 -6.99
N TYR A 196 17.10 7.04 -7.13
CA TYR A 196 17.92 8.21 -7.40
C TYR A 196 19.10 7.83 -8.29
N ALA A 197 19.62 8.76 -9.11
CA ALA A 197 20.68 8.48 -10.05
C ALA A 197 21.42 9.74 -10.51
N LEU A 198 22.61 9.55 -11.07
CA LEU A 198 23.13 10.45 -12.07
C LEU A 198 22.58 10.08 -13.44
N ILE A 199 22.24 11.08 -14.24
CA ILE A 199 21.87 10.93 -15.65
C ILE A 199 22.61 12.05 -16.42
N GLY A 200 23.60 11.66 -17.21
CA GLY A 200 24.47 12.62 -17.88
C GLY A 200 25.22 13.54 -16.92
N GLY A 201 25.70 13.00 -15.81
CA GLY A 201 26.45 13.72 -14.78
C GLY A 201 25.59 14.60 -13.85
N LYS A 202 24.27 14.65 -14.02
CA LYS A 202 23.35 15.45 -13.18
C LYS A 202 22.58 14.55 -12.23
N LYS A 203 22.33 15.02 -11.00
CA LYS A 203 21.54 14.32 -10.00
C LYS A 203 20.06 14.42 -10.28
N TYR A 204 19.37 13.27 -10.18
CA TYR A 204 17.92 13.17 -10.27
C TYR A 204 17.34 12.27 -9.18
N LEU A 205 16.19 12.66 -8.63
CA LEU A 205 15.29 11.79 -7.91
C LEU A 205 14.29 11.23 -8.92
N ILE A 206 14.11 9.91 -8.90
CA ILE A 206 13.19 9.22 -9.80
C ILE A 206 11.85 9.07 -9.08
N GLN A 207 10.87 9.75 -9.62
CA GLN A 207 9.54 9.86 -9.06
C GLN A 207 8.55 9.01 -9.85
N GLN A 208 7.73 8.24 -9.16
CA GLN A 208 6.66 7.44 -9.73
C GLN A 208 5.32 8.08 -9.43
N ASP A 209 4.53 8.31 -10.49
CA ASP A 209 3.21 8.92 -10.43
C ASP A 209 2.10 7.89 -10.18
N SER A 210 0.91 8.39 -9.79
CA SER A 210 -0.34 7.64 -9.69
C SER A 210 -1.37 8.01 -10.76
N TRP A 211 -0.91 8.45 -11.94
CA TRP A 211 -1.76 8.82 -13.10
C TRP A 211 -1.59 7.84 -14.28
N GLY A 212 -1.24 6.59 -13.98
CA GLY A 212 -1.04 5.56 -15.00
C GLY A 212 0.27 5.69 -15.78
N LYS A 213 0.54 4.67 -16.60
CA LYS A 213 1.79 4.55 -17.36
C LYS A 213 1.95 5.54 -18.51
N ASN A 214 0.87 6.22 -18.90
CA ASN A 214 0.87 7.15 -20.03
C ASN A 214 1.44 8.54 -19.69
N LYS A 215 1.85 8.76 -18.43
CA LYS A 215 2.45 10.02 -17.97
C LYS A 215 3.95 9.85 -17.73
N GLY A 216 4.72 10.90 -18.05
CA GLY A 216 6.18 10.83 -18.01
C GLY A 216 6.74 9.67 -18.85
N LYS A 217 7.79 9.03 -18.38
CA LYS A 217 8.36 7.82 -18.97
C LYS A 217 7.81 6.58 -18.26
N ASN A 218 6.75 5.98 -18.81
CA ASN A 218 6.09 4.83 -18.21
C ASN A 218 5.67 5.07 -16.74
N GLY A 219 5.14 6.25 -16.42
CA GLY A 219 4.74 6.65 -15.06
C GLY A 219 5.87 7.24 -14.22
N LEU A 220 7.09 7.35 -14.74
CA LEU A 220 8.23 7.93 -14.02
C LEU A 220 8.52 9.37 -14.51
N ARG A 221 8.99 10.21 -13.58
CA ARG A 221 9.56 11.52 -13.84
C ARG A 221 10.90 11.68 -13.14
N PHE A 222 11.78 12.48 -13.72
CA PHE A 222 13.14 12.71 -13.26
C PHE A 222 13.26 14.15 -12.76
N LEU A 223 13.28 14.30 -11.44
CA LEU A 223 13.32 15.61 -10.78
C LEU A 223 14.76 15.99 -10.46
N ASN A 224 15.21 17.12 -11.01
CA ASN A 224 16.50 17.69 -10.65
C ASN A 224 16.43 18.43 -9.29
N GLU A 225 17.59 18.95 -8.82
CA GLU A 225 17.69 19.60 -7.49
C GLU A 225 16.81 20.86 -7.35
N ASP A 226 16.41 21.52 -8.45
CA ASP A 226 15.55 22.70 -8.39
C ASP A 226 14.16 22.37 -7.79
N TRP A 227 13.70 21.14 -7.95
CA TRP A 227 12.41 20.67 -7.45
C TRP A 227 12.30 20.64 -5.93
N ILE A 228 13.39 20.72 -5.19
CA ILE A 228 13.40 20.93 -3.73
C ILE A 228 12.55 22.16 -3.36
N SER A 229 12.65 23.24 -4.13
CA SER A 229 11.90 24.47 -3.91
C SER A 229 10.38 24.34 -4.10
N ARG A 230 9.94 23.22 -4.67
CA ARG A 230 8.53 22.91 -4.97
C ARG A 230 7.95 21.84 -4.04
N MET A 231 8.75 21.27 -3.16
CA MET A 231 8.28 20.27 -2.21
C MET A 231 7.36 20.88 -1.16
N THR A 232 6.28 20.17 -0.84
CA THR A 232 5.26 20.59 0.14
C THR A 232 5.07 19.58 1.25
N GLY A 233 5.64 18.38 1.14
CA GLY A 233 5.66 17.30 2.12
C GLY A 233 6.69 16.26 1.70
N CYS A 234 7.33 15.61 2.65
CA CYS A 234 8.24 14.48 2.40
C CYS A 234 8.23 13.57 3.63
N TRP A 235 7.82 12.30 3.43
CA TRP A 235 7.64 11.34 4.52
C TRP A 235 7.99 9.93 4.07
N TYR A 236 8.43 9.08 5.01
CA TYR A 236 8.66 7.66 4.78
C TYR A 236 8.35 6.82 6.02
N TYR A 237 8.22 5.50 5.83
CA TYR A 237 8.27 4.50 6.90
C TYR A 237 9.65 3.86 6.93
N ASP A 238 10.18 3.57 8.11
CA ASP A 238 11.46 2.84 8.25
C ASP A 238 11.24 1.32 8.20
N GLU A 239 10.16 0.85 8.77
CA GLU A 239 9.82 -0.57 8.90
C GLU A 239 8.33 -0.81 8.63
N LEU A 240 8.00 -2.06 8.35
CA LEU A 240 6.65 -2.57 8.22
C LEU A 240 6.36 -3.51 9.40
N ASP A 241 5.28 -3.28 10.11
CA ASP A 241 4.72 -4.26 11.05
C ASP A 241 3.87 -5.27 10.26
N TYR A 242 4.57 -6.03 9.45
CA TYR A 242 4.00 -7.12 8.68
C TYR A 242 4.67 -8.41 9.11
N GLN A 243 3.92 -9.25 9.77
CA GLN A 243 4.38 -10.57 10.15
C GLN A 243 3.86 -11.58 9.13
N GLN A 244 4.70 -11.98 8.19
CA GLN A 244 4.42 -13.22 7.48
C GLN A 244 4.45 -14.32 8.53
N LYS A 245 3.28 -14.77 8.97
CA LYS A 245 3.23 -15.97 9.79
C LYS A 245 3.77 -17.13 8.96
N GLU A 246 4.78 -17.83 9.50
CA GLU A 246 5.16 -19.12 8.94
C GLU A 246 3.87 -19.92 8.77
N VAL A 247 3.60 -20.36 7.53
CA VAL A 247 2.48 -21.25 7.26
C VAL A 247 2.75 -22.50 8.10
N VAL A 248 2.02 -22.63 9.19
CA VAL A 248 2.13 -23.81 10.04
C VAL A 248 1.91 -25.00 9.12
N LYS A 249 2.87 -25.93 9.11
CA LYS A 249 2.73 -27.19 8.38
C LYS A 249 1.50 -27.91 8.92
N VAL A 250 0.37 -27.68 8.23
CA VAL A 250 -0.93 -28.22 8.68
C VAL A 250 -0.84 -29.74 8.52
N GLU A 251 -1.01 -30.47 9.62
CA GLU A 251 -1.26 -31.91 9.53
C GLU A 251 -2.44 -32.13 8.59
N LYS A 252 -2.31 -33.11 7.68
CA LYS A 252 -3.31 -33.36 6.63
C LYS A 252 -4.69 -33.54 7.22
N PHE A 253 -5.66 -32.83 6.66
CA PHE A 253 -7.06 -33.05 6.97
C PHE A 253 -7.56 -34.32 6.30
N ASN A 254 -8.01 -35.27 7.07
CA ASN A 254 -8.47 -36.58 6.60
C ASN A 254 -9.99 -36.77 6.71
N VAL A 255 -10.68 -35.87 7.42
CA VAL A 255 -12.12 -35.91 7.65
C VAL A 255 -12.81 -34.68 7.05
N ASP A 256 -14.05 -34.85 6.63
CA ASP A 256 -14.87 -33.72 6.19
C ASP A 256 -15.31 -32.91 7.41
N LEU A 257 -15.29 -31.58 7.30
CA LEU A 257 -15.71 -30.68 8.35
C LEU A 257 -16.83 -29.78 7.83
N GLU A 258 -17.88 -29.63 8.64
CA GLU A 258 -19.07 -28.86 8.26
C GLU A 258 -19.73 -28.17 9.45
N TYR A 259 -20.67 -27.30 9.15
CA TYR A 259 -21.41 -26.50 10.14
C TYR A 259 -22.01 -27.37 11.23
N GLY A 260 -21.85 -26.94 12.49
CA GLY A 260 -22.32 -27.60 13.70
C GLY A 260 -21.33 -28.59 14.33
N MET A 261 -20.24 -28.95 13.65
CA MET A 261 -19.24 -29.86 14.21
C MET A 261 -18.41 -29.21 15.32
N ILE A 262 -17.99 -30.02 16.31
CA ILE A 262 -17.07 -29.62 17.37
C ILE A 262 -15.93 -30.64 17.40
N SER A 263 -14.70 -30.21 17.05
CA SER A 263 -13.53 -31.09 17.06
C SER A 263 -12.21 -30.27 17.06
N ASP A 264 -11.10 -30.94 17.33
CA ASP A 264 -9.77 -30.34 17.17
C ASP A 264 -9.44 -30.08 15.70
N ASP A 265 -9.97 -30.88 14.77
CA ASP A 265 -9.83 -30.63 13.35
C ASP A 265 -10.53 -29.34 12.91
N VAL A 266 -11.68 -28.99 13.52
CA VAL A 266 -12.34 -27.69 13.32
C VAL A 266 -11.44 -26.55 13.81
N LYS A 267 -10.82 -26.70 14.99
CA LYS A 267 -9.90 -25.69 15.51
C LYS A 267 -8.70 -25.51 14.56
N ARG A 268 -8.10 -26.61 14.10
CA ARG A 268 -6.98 -26.57 13.13
C ARG A 268 -7.37 -25.90 11.82
N LEU A 269 -8.60 -26.17 11.31
CA LEU A 269 -9.12 -25.51 10.13
C LEU A 269 -9.27 -23.99 10.37
N GLN A 270 -9.76 -23.58 11.52
CA GLN A 270 -9.87 -22.17 11.91
C GLN A 270 -8.49 -21.51 12.00
N GLU A 271 -7.50 -22.19 12.58
CA GLU A 271 -6.11 -21.74 12.67
C GLU A 271 -5.52 -21.58 11.26
N PHE A 272 -5.70 -22.57 10.38
CA PHE A 272 -5.27 -22.48 8.98
C PHE A 272 -5.91 -21.30 8.25
N LEU A 273 -7.24 -21.14 8.34
CA LEU A 273 -7.96 -20.03 7.72
C LEU A 273 -7.58 -18.66 8.33
N LYS A 274 -7.23 -18.65 9.62
CA LYS A 274 -6.73 -17.47 10.32
C LYS A 274 -5.33 -17.09 9.83
N ASP A 275 -4.46 -18.08 9.63
CA ASP A 275 -3.12 -17.86 9.10
C ASP A 275 -3.13 -17.35 7.65
N LEU A 276 -4.19 -17.68 6.89
CA LEU A 276 -4.47 -17.11 5.56
C LEU A 276 -5.17 -15.73 5.61
N GLY A 277 -5.55 -15.25 6.79
CA GLY A 277 -6.24 -13.98 6.93
C GLY A 277 -7.75 -14.02 6.64
N ILE A 278 -8.34 -15.20 6.41
CA ILE A 278 -9.77 -15.35 6.09
C ILE A 278 -10.65 -15.72 7.28
N PHE A 279 -10.08 -15.94 8.44
CA PHE A 279 -10.86 -16.20 9.67
C PHE A 279 -10.67 -15.05 10.68
N PRO A 280 -11.69 -14.18 10.88
CA PRO A 280 -11.53 -12.89 11.55
C PRO A 280 -11.50 -12.95 13.09
N GLN A 281 -11.66 -14.13 13.71
CA GLN A 281 -11.73 -14.23 15.16
C GLN A 281 -10.35 -14.33 15.82
N VAL A 282 -10.20 -13.66 16.97
CA VAL A 282 -8.99 -13.71 17.79
C VAL A 282 -8.75 -15.13 18.32
N GLU A 283 -9.82 -15.83 18.72
CA GLU A 283 -9.73 -17.20 19.24
C GLU A 283 -10.32 -18.21 18.26
N CYS A 284 -9.56 -19.27 17.99
CA CYS A 284 -10.05 -20.44 17.28
C CYS A 284 -10.74 -21.37 18.26
N THR A 285 -12.06 -21.47 18.09
CA THR A 285 -12.91 -22.28 18.95
C THR A 285 -13.03 -23.69 18.44
N ARG A 286 -13.27 -24.70 18.92
CA ARG A 286 -13.46 -26.04 18.32
C ARG A 286 -14.80 -26.18 17.56
N TYR A 287 -15.63 -25.12 17.54
CA TYR A 287 -16.98 -25.14 16.98
C TYR A 287 -17.02 -24.56 15.55
N TYR A 288 -17.52 -25.35 14.61
CA TYR A 288 -17.76 -24.93 13.21
C TYR A 288 -19.04 -24.08 13.14
N GLY A 289 -18.95 -22.82 13.49
CA GLY A 289 -20.03 -21.86 13.47
C GLY A 289 -20.19 -21.15 12.14
N ALA A 290 -21.07 -20.14 12.11
CA ALA A 290 -21.34 -19.33 10.90
C ALA A 290 -20.10 -18.62 10.37
N ILE A 291 -19.18 -18.20 11.26
CA ILE A 291 -17.92 -17.54 10.89
C ILE A 291 -16.99 -18.51 10.18
N THR A 292 -16.83 -19.74 10.69
CA THR A 292 -16.03 -20.79 10.05
C THR A 292 -16.62 -21.16 8.69
N LEU A 293 -17.95 -21.31 8.61
CA LEU A 293 -18.66 -21.57 7.36
C LEU A 293 -18.40 -20.50 6.30
N ARG A 294 -18.45 -19.23 6.71
CA ARG A 294 -18.16 -18.09 5.82
C ARG A 294 -16.70 -18.11 5.35
N ALA A 295 -15.75 -18.24 6.26
CA ALA A 295 -14.33 -18.30 5.94
C ALA A 295 -13.98 -19.46 4.98
N VAL A 296 -14.63 -20.62 5.14
CA VAL A 296 -14.47 -21.76 4.20
C VAL A 296 -15.06 -21.43 2.83
N LYS A 297 -16.23 -20.75 2.75
CA LYS A 297 -16.78 -20.28 1.47
C LYS A 297 -15.84 -19.32 0.75
N ASP A 298 -15.28 -18.35 1.47
CA ASP A 298 -14.37 -17.37 0.93
C ASP A 298 -13.09 -18.06 0.39
N PHE A 299 -12.50 -18.98 1.17
CA PHE A 299 -11.41 -19.82 0.72
C PHE A 299 -11.74 -20.63 -0.54
N GLN A 300 -12.94 -21.21 -0.60
CA GLN A 300 -13.40 -22.01 -1.75
C GLN A 300 -13.56 -21.17 -3.01
N LEU A 301 -14.09 -19.96 -2.90
CA LEU A 301 -14.24 -19.01 -4.01
C LEU A 301 -12.86 -18.56 -4.54
N GLU A 302 -11.95 -18.17 -3.65
CA GLU A 302 -10.59 -17.73 -4.00
C GLU A 302 -9.79 -18.82 -4.72
N ASN A 303 -10.02 -20.08 -4.35
CA ASN A 303 -9.33 -21.23 -4.95
C ASN A 303 -10.09 -21.91 -6.08
N GLY A 304 -11.21 -21.35 -6.56
CA GLY A 304 -12.00 -21.88 -7.66
C GLY A 304 -12.66 -23.25 -7.38
N ILE A 305 -12.86 -23.60 -6.10
CA ILE A 305 -13.51 -24.84 -5.67
C ILE A 305 -15.02 -24.77 -5.89
N ILE A 306 -15.56 -23.58 -5.70
CA ILE A 306 -16.96 -23.20 -5.98
C ILE A 306 -16.95 -21.93 -6.84
N SER A 307 -18.04 -21.73 -7.58
CA SER A 307 -18.25 -20.52 -8.42
C SER A 307 -19.16 -19.50 -7.74
N SER A 308 -19.95 -19.95 -6.76
CA SER A 308 -20.91 -19.13 -6.01
C SER A 308 -21.03 -19.62 -4.57
N SER A 309 -21.30 -18.71 -3.65
CA SER A 309 -21.58 -19.03 -2.25
C SER A 309 -22.83 -19.87 -2.02
N SER A 310 -23.66 -20.07 -3.07
CA SER A 310 -24.83 -20.94 -3.10
C SER A 310 -24.58 -22.31 -3.72
N ASP A 311 -23.37 -22.60 -4.19
CA ASP A 311 -23.03 -23.87 -4.81
C ASP A 311 -23.13 -25.04 -3.81
N LEU A 312 -23.39 -26.24 -4.33
CA LEU A 312 -23.42 -27.45 -3.52
C LEU A 312 -22.03 -27.68 -2.88
N GLY A 313 -22.01 -27.79 -1.56
CA GLY A 313 -20.77 -27.93 -0.78
C GLY A 313 -20.10 -26.61 -0.39
N ALA A 314 -20.71 -25.45 -0.71
CA ALA A 314 -20.24 -24.16 -0.24
C ALA A 314 -20.24 -24.09 1.29
N GLY A 315 -19.08 -23.76 1.85
CA GLY A 315 -18.87 -23.69 3.29
C GLY A 315 -18.69 -25.05 3.97
N ARG A 316 -18.46 -26.14 3.22
CA ARG A 316 -18.08 -27.45 3.74
C ARG A 316 -16.61 -27.75 3.37
N CYS A 317 -15.78 -28.08 4.33
CA CYS A 317 -14.43 -28.55 4.08
C CYS A 317 -14.45 -30.04 3.68
N GLY A 318 -14.99 -30.31 2.48
CA GLY A 318 -15.09 -31.64 1.87
C GLY A 318 -13.82 -32.04 1.10
N PRO A 319 -13.88 -33.17 0.35
CA PRO A 319 -12.68 -33.73 -0.29
C PRO A 319 -11.91 -32.74 -1.21
N LYS A 320 -12.60 -31.91 -2.00
CA LYS A 320 -11.98 -30.93 -2.88
C LYS A 320 -11.28 -29.81 -2.08
N THR A 321 -11.93 -29.31 -1.05
CA THR A 321 -11.38 -28.28 -0.16
C THR A 321 -10.17 -28.82 0.58
N ARG A 322 -10.26 -30.01 1.16
CA ARG A 322 -9.15 -30.67 1.86
C ARG A 322 -7.96 -30.95 0.93
N ALA A 323 -8.22 -31.32 -0.33
CA ALA A 323 -7.15 -31.56 -1.29
C ALA A 323 -6.32 -30.30 -1.54
N ILE A 324 -6.94 -29.13 -1.61
CA ILE A 324 -6.25 -27.85 -1.76
C ILE A 324 -5.54 -27.48 -0.46
N ILE A 325 -6.20 -27.52 0.69
CA ILE A 325 -5.60 -27.20 1.99
C ILE A 325 -4.36 -28.08 2.26
N ASN A 326 -4.47 -29.38 2.02
CA ASN A 326 -3.38 -30.34 2.28
C ASN A 326 -2.16 -30.17 1.33
N ASN A 327 -2.29 -29.42 0.25
CA ASN A 327 -1.24 -29.11 -0.72
C ASN A 327 -0.95 -27.61 -0.78
N TYR A 328 -1.50 -26.84 0.15
CA TYR A 328 -1.27 -25.39 0.21
C TYR A 328 0.22 -25.10 0.49
N LYS A 329 0.81 -24.22 -0.32
CA LYS A 329 2.24 -23.89 -0.27
C LYS A 329 2.45 -22.48 0.22
#